data_f5fcaf335b734cba9aa2bece8d118796
#
_entry.id   f5fcaf335b734cba9aa2bece8d118796
#
_cell.length_a   1.000
_cell.length_b   1.000
_cell.length_c   1.000
_cell.angle_alpha   90.00
_cell.angle_beta   90.00
_cell.angle_gamma   90.00
#
_symmetry.space_group_name_H-M   'P 1'
#
loop_
_entity.id
_entity.type
_entity.pdbx_description
1 polymer ?
#
loop_
_entity_poly.entity_id
_entity_poly.type
_entity_poly.pdbx_seq_one_letter_code
_entity_poly.pdbx_strand_id
1 'polypeptide(L)'
;ADKRIIMVAAQSPFKSFHDLQKAKKPVPFAVSGVGSAAYTELRLLANVYNLKIKLMSGYSGTDDDLAMMRGEVVGKMGAISGQGDFVRRGRGRFILQVGGTRETGHGEMTYGADIAKTPEQKAVMKLIASQGQIMRVTAGPPAIRADRLAALRDAYGKAYTDAGLLAAAKKLHYVIGPAVGEAVAKTIRETLKQPPTIVAMLNELQNSKPKTFTIDVKLVEIRRGGREIHFTYGGGKKTKSKISGSRTIVKIAGKSTVRGKLKVGMACAVTYRGPKTESTLVDCK
;
A
#
# COMPACT_ATOMS: atom_id res chain seq x y z
N ALA A 1 -9.91 11.25 9.64
CA ALA A 1 -8.54 10.72 9.74
C ALA A 1 -8.59 9.21 9.94
N ASP A 2 -7.86 8.45 9.15
CA ASP A 2 -7.81 7.00 9.26
C ASP A 2 -6.51 6.57 9.96
N LYS A 3 -6.58 5.55 10.80
CA LYS A 3 -5.42 5.07 11.56
C LYS A 3 -4.66 4.04 10.73
N ARG A 4 -3.34 4.12 10.75
CA ARG A 4 -2.51 3.13 10.07
C ARG A 4 -2.25 1.95 10.99
N ILE A 5 -2.38 0.73 10.47
CA ILE A 5 -2.20 -0.49 11.25
C ILE A 5 -1.33 -1.50 10.52
N ILE A 6 -0.59 -2.30 11.30
CA ILE A 6 -0.08 -3.58 10.84
C ILE A 6 -1.05 -4.66 11.25
N MET A 7 -1.51 -5.44 10.26
CA MET A 7 -2.34 -6.62 10.44
C MET A 7 -1.58 -7.87 10.03
N VAL A 8 -1.73 -8.94 10.81
CA VAL A 8 -1.19 -10.26 10.48
C VAL A 8 -2.31 -11.30 10.42
N ALA A 9 -2.10 -12.37 9.68
CA ALA A 9 -3.03 -13.49 9.62
C ALA A 9 -3.22 -14.11 11.00
N ALA A 10 -4.45 -14.51 11.35
CA ALA A 10 -4.77 -15.07 12.65
C ALA A 10 -3.97 -16.34 12.97
N GLN A 11 -3.73 -17.18 11.94
CA GLN A 11 -2.95 -18.41 12.05
C GLN A 11 -1.42 -18.18 12.10
N SER A 12 -0.94 -16.92 11.92
CA SER A 12 0.48 -16.64 12.00
C SER A 12 1.01 -16.79 13.42
N PRO A 13 2.30 -17.11 13.60
CA PRO A 13 2.92 -17.18 14.92
C PRO A 13 3.09 -15.80 15.59
N PHE A 14 2.92 -14.71 14.82
CA PHE A 14 3.10 -13.35 15.32
C PHE A 14 1.79 -12.85 15.93
N LYS A 15 1.75 -12.71 17.25
CA LYS A 15 0.57 -12.24 18.01
C LYS A 15 0.67 -10.77 18.40
N SER A 16 1.87 -10.21 18.43
CA SER A 16 2.18 -8.84 18.82
C SER A 16 3.24 -8.21 17.91
N PHE A 17 3.41 -6.90 18.00
CA PHE A 17 4.51 -6.21 17.32
C PHE A 17 5.88 -6.67 17.86
N HIS A 18 5.95 -7.01 19.14
CA HIS A 18 7.15 -7.52 19.75
C HIS A 18 7.59 -8.89 19.17
N ASP A 19 6.65 -9.76 18.83
CA ASP A 19 6.97 -11.01 18.16
C ASP A 19 7.60 -10.76 16.80
N LEU A 20 7.10 -9.74 16.07
CA LEU A 20 7.67 -9.35 14.79
C LEU A 20 9.11 -8.80 14.95
N GLN A 21 9.38 -8.06 16.03
CA GLN A 21 10.75 -7.60 16.34
C GLN A 21 11.71 -8.76 16.63
N LYS A 22 11.23 -9.82 17.26
CA LYS A 22 12.01 -11.02 17.59
C LYS A 22 12.20 -11.99 16.41
N ALA A 23 11.59 -11.72 15.25
CA ALA A 23 11.68 -12.61 14.12
C ALA A 23 13.12 -12.86 13.68
N LYS A 24 13.54 -14.15 13.62
CA LYS A 24 14.89 -14.54 13.22
C LYS A 24 15.05 -14.56 11.69
N LYS A 25 13.98 -14.85 10.95
CA LYS A 25 13.94 -14.94 9.48
C LYS A 25 13.10 -13.80 8.89
N PRO A 26 13.34 -13.41 7.63
CA PRO A 26 12.52 -12.41 6.96
C PRO A 26 11.05 -12.81 6.88
N VAL A 27 10.17 -11.99 7.42
CA VAL A 27 8.71 -12.19 7.46
C VAL A 27 8.07 -11.59 6.21
N PRO A 28 7.34 -12.37 5.39
CA PRO A 28 6.74 -11.87 4.16
C PRO A 28 5.50 -11.01 4.43
N PHE A 29 5.51 -9.77 3.92
CA PHE A 29 4.40 -8.83 3.98
C PHE A 29 3.93 -8.44 2.58
N ALA A 30 2.62 -8.40 2.38
CA ALA A 30 2.01 -7.98 1.12
C ALA A 30 2.05 -6.46 0.95
N VAL A 31 2.43 -6.01 -0.25
CA VAL A 31 2.33 -4.61 -0.67
C VAL A 31 1.89 -4.53 -2.13
N SER A 32 1.23 -3.44 -2.52
CA SER A 32 0.78 -3.29 -3.91
C SER A 32 1.93 -3.05 -4.89
N GLY A 33 2.98 -2.36 -4.46
CA GLY A 33 4.16 -2.12 -5.28
C GLY A 33 5.18 -1.25 -4.57
N VAL A 34 6.36 -1.11 -5.19
CA VAL A 34 7.38 -0.15 -4.73
C VAL A 34 6.82 1.26 -4.86
N GLY A 35 7.05 2.10 -3.84
CA GLY A 35 6.52 3.46 -3.77
C GLY A 35 5.05 3.54 -3.30
N SER A 36 4.36 2.41 -3.05
CA SER A 36 3.07 2.46 -2.37
C SER A 36 3.22 2.88 -0.91
N ALA A 37 2.16 3.44 -0.32
CA ALA A 37 2.18 3.85 1.09
C ALA A 37 2.64 2.69 2.00
N ALA A 38 2.01 1.52 1.88
CA ALA A 38 2.37 0.35 2.68
C ALA A 38 3.83 -0.10 2.49
N TYR A 39 4.36 0.00 1.26
CA TYR A 39 5.77 -0.30 0.99
C TYR A 39 6.70 0.65 1.76
N THR A 40 6.44 1.95 1.62
CA THR A 40 7.26 2.99 2.27
C THR A 40 7.17 2.89 3.79
N GLU A 41 5.96 2.78 4.33
CA GLU A 41 5.71 2.69 5.77
C GLU A 41 6.38 1.46 6.41
N LEU A 42 6.22 0.27 5.80
CA LEU A 42 6.86 -0.95 6.29
C LEU A 42 8.39 -0.88 6.21
N ARG A 43 8.94 -0.23 5.17
CA ARG A 43 10.39 -0.01 5.06
C ARG A 43 10.91 0.94 6.13
N LEU A 44 10.20 2.03 6.39
CA LEU A 44 10.54 2.97 7.45
C LEU A 44 10.51 2.29 8.83
N LEU A 45 9.44 1.56 9.13
CA LEU A 45 9.32 0.80 10.38
C LEU A 45 10.40 -0.29 10.49
N ALA A 46 10.68 -1.00 9.40
CA ALA A 46 11.73 -2.01 9.38
C ALA A 46 13.10 -1.42 9.69
N ASN A 47 13.39 -0.22 9.18
CA ASN A 47 14.64 0.48 9.44
C ASN A 47 14.77 0.87 10.93
N VAL A 48 13.78 1.63 11.46
CA VAL A 48 13.90 2.20 12.81
C VAL A 48 13.66 1.20 13.95
N TYR A 49 13.04 0.06 13.66
CA TYR A 49 12.81 -1.03 14.64
C TYR A 49 13.60 -2.30 14.34
N ASN A 50 14.48 -2.26 13.33
CA ASN A 50 15.29 -3.41 12.89
C ASN A 50 14.45 -4.67 12.59
N LEU A 51 13.29 -4.48 11.91
CA LEU A 51 12.41 -5.60 11.60
C LEU A 51 12.92 -6.37 10.38
N LYS A 52 12.96 -7.68 10.48
CA LYS A 52 13.27 -8.56 9.35
C LYS A 52 12.03 -8.80 8.49
N ILE A 53 11.69 -7.83 7.64
CA ILE A 53 10.53 -7.89 6.75
C ILE A 53 10.97 -8.14 5.30
N LYS A 54 10.27 -9.04 4.61
CA LYS A 54 10.37 -9.26 3.16
C LYS A 54 9.11 -8.74 2.49
N LEU A 55 9.22 -7.65 1.73
CA LEU A 55 8.08 -7.06 1.03
C LEU A 55 7.79 -7.83 -0.26
N MET A 56 6.57 -8.36 -0.37
CA MET A 56 6.06 -9.09 -1.51
C MET A 56 5.13 -8.18 -2.31
N SER A 57 5.59 -7.70 -3.46
CA SER A 57 4.85 -6.77 -4.32
C SER A 57 3.88 -7.48 -5.27
N GLY A 58 2.84 -6.77 -5.71
CA GLY A 58 1.90 -7.25 -6.72
C GLY A 58 0.51 -7.57 -6.18
N TYR A 59 0.26 -7.29 -4.92
CA TYR A 59 -1.06 -7.46 -4.31
C TYR A 59 -1.91 -6.21 -4.48
N SER A 60 -3.19 -6.38 -4.83
CA SER A 60 -4.13 -5.27 -5.01
C SER A 60 -5.54 -5.69 -4.61
N GLY A 61 -6.33 -4.74 -4.11
CA GLY A 61 -7.68 -5.01 -3.62
C GLY A 61 -7.68 -6.02 -2.47
N THR A 62 -8.34 -7.15 -2.67
CA THR A 62 -8.45 -8.26 -1.69
C THR A 62 -7.42 -9.37 -1.91
N ASP A 63 -6.51 -9.23 -2.87
CA ASP A 63 -5.50 -10.27 -3.18
C ASP A 63 -4.59 -10.54 -1.98
N ASP A 64 -4.28 -9.51 -1.19
CA ASP A 64 -3.46 -9.62 0.01
C ASP A 64 -4.17 -10.41 1.14
N ASP A 65 -5.48 -10.21 1.32
CA ASP A 65 -6.28 -10.99 2.27
C ASP A 65 -6.29 -12.49 1.91
N LEU A 66 -6.50 -12.79 0.62
CA LEU A 66 -6.44 -14.17 0.12
C LEU A 66 -5.05 -14.78 0.28
N ALA A 67 -4.00 -14.01 0.04
CA ALA A 67 -2.61 -14.46 0.23
C ALA A 67 -2.29 -14.72 1.70
N MET A 68 -2.80 -13.91 2.63
CA MET A 68 -2.70 -14.14 4.06
C MET A 68 -3.43 -15.43 4.46
N MET A 69 -4.64 -15.66 3.96
CA MET A 69 -5.41 -16.90 4.23
C MET A 69 -4.70 -18.15 3.71
N ARG A 70 -3.95 -18.06 2.59
CA ARG A 70 -3.17 -19.18 2.02
C ARG A 70 -1.78 -19.31 2.63
N GLY A 71 -1.39 -18.42 3.57
CA GLY A 71 -0.05 -18.43 4.16
C GLY A 71 1.08 -17.97 3.22
N GLU A 72 0.77 -17.38 2.06
CA GLU A 72 1.77 -16.83 1.12
C GLU A 72 2.49 -15.60 1.70
N VAL A 73 1.77 -14.83 2.50
CA VAL A 73 2.28 -13.69 3.27
C VAL A 73 1.73 -13.75 4.69
N VAL A 74 2.49 -13.18 5.62
CA VAL A 74 2.11 -13.15 7.05
C VAL A 74 1.17 -11.98 7.35
N GLY A 75 1.38 -10.86 6.70
CA GLY A 75 0.62 -9.66 7.01
C GLY A 75 0.71 -8.57 5.97
N LYS A 76 0.11 -7.44 6.30
CA LYS A 76 0.09 -6.21 5.50
C LYS A 76 0.01 -4.98 6.39
N MET A 77 0.27 -3.82 5.80
CA MET A 77 0.01 -2.53 6.43
C MET A 77 -1.07 -1.79 5.66
N GLY A 78 -2.00 -1.17 6.37
CA GLY A 78 -3.13 -0.49 5.76
C GLY A 78 -3.84 0.46 6.70
N ALA A 79 -4.99 0.97 6.24
CA ALA A 79 -5.90 1.76 7.04
C ALA A 79 -6.85 0.84 7.80
N ILE A 80 -7.14 1.14 9.07
CA ILE A 80 -8.00 0.30 9.91
C ILE A 80 -9.41 0.15 9.34
N SER A 81 -9.95 1.21 8.72
CA SER A 81 -11.28 1.20 8.10
C SER A 81 -11.46 0.14 7.01
N GLY A 82 -10.37 -0.20 6.30
CA GLY A 82 -10.39 -1.22 5.24
C GLY A 82 -10.09 -2.64 5.72
N GLN A 83 -9.77 -2.84 7.01
CA GLN A 83 -9.28 -4.12 7.52
C GLN A 83 -10.21 -4.73 8.58
N GLY A 84 -11.18 -3.95 9.07
CA GLY A 84 -12.04 -4.35 10.19
C GLY A 84 -12.83 -5.65 9.94
N ASP A 85 -13.33 -5.86 8.73
CA ASP A 85 -14.08 -7.06 8.37
C ASP A 85 -13.23 -8.34 8.44
N PHE A 86 -11.99 -8.28 7.96
CA PHE A 86 -11.10 -9.41 8.00
C PHE A 86 -10.80 -9.85 9.44
N VAL A 87 -10.61 -8.89 10.34
CA VAL A 87 -10.36 -9.15 11.76
C VAL A 87 -11.65 -9.60 12.48
N ARG A 88 -12.82 -8.97 12.24
CA ARG A 88 -14.10 -9.39 12.80
C ARG A 88 -14.46 -10.83 12.44
N ARG A 89 -14.08 -11.29 11.25
CA ARG A 89 -14.26 -12.69 10.82
C ARG A 89 -13.21 -13.65 11.40
N GLY A 90 -12.38 -13.20 12.35
CA GLY A 90 -11.36 -14.04 12.99
C GLY A 90 -10.19 -14.43 12.08
N ARG A 91 -10.05 -13.80 10.91
CA ARG A 91 -9.03 -14.16 9.91
C ARG A 91 -7.70 -13.44 10.08
N GLY A 92 -7.68 -12.35 10.85
CA GLY A 92 -6.50 -11.52 11.13
C GLY A 92 -6.53 -10.95 12.52
N ARG A 93 -5.42 -10.32 12.91
CA ARG A 93 -5.30 -9.51 14.11
C ARG A 93 -4.48 -8.27 13.85
N PHE A 94 -4.82 -7.18 14.51
CA PHE A 94 -3.99 -5.98 14.51
C PHE A 94 -2.90 -6.12 15.56
N ILE A 95 -1.66 -5.84 15.18
CA ILE A 95 -0.50 -5.94 16.08
C ILE A 95 0.18 -4.60 16.35
N LEU A 96 -0.06 -3.60 15.50
CA LEU A 96 0.43 -2.24 15.69
C LEU A 96 -0.60 -1.25 15.15
N GLN A 97 -0.87 -0.19 15.92
CA GLN A 97 -1.56 1.01 15.46
C GLN A 97 -0.59 2.19 15.43
N VAL A 98 -0.61 2.95 14.34
CA VAL A 98 0.15 4.20 14.21
C VAL A 98 -0.81 5.38 14.05
N GLY A 99 -0.72 6.31 14.98
CA GLY A 99 -1.48 7.56 14.98
C GLY A 99 -2.94 7.43 15.42
N GLY A 100 -3.59 8.58 15.54
CA GLY A 100 -4.97 8.71 15.98
C GLY A 100 -5.18 8.37 17.47
N THR A 101 -6.44 8.39 17.90
CA THR A 101 -6.83 7.88 19.22
C THR A 101 -6.68 6.37 19.27
N ARG A 102 -6.25 5.84 20.43
CA ARG A 102 -6.09 4.39 20.61
C ARG A 102 -7.43 3.67 20.35
N GLU A 103 -7.38 2.67 19.47
CA GLU A 103 -8.52 1.77 19.28
C GLU A 103 -8.64 0.78 20.44
N THR A 104 -9.86 0.47 20.78
CA THR A 104 -10.22 -0.53 21.79
C THR A 104 -11.00 -1.67 21.13
N GLY A 105 -11.07 -2.83 21.80
CA GLY A 105 -11.85 -3.98 21.29
C GLY A 105 -11.14 -4.85 20.25
N HIS A 106 -9.85 -4.63 20.00
CA HIS A 106 -9.06 -5.41 19.05
C HIS A 106 -7.97 -6.28 19.71
N GLY A 107 -8.10 -6.61 20.99
CA GLY A 107 -7.09 -7.34 21.75
C GLY A 107 -5.86 -6.51 22.08
N GLU A 108 -4.74 -7.17 22.34
CA GLU A 108 -3.46 -6.51 22.69
C GLU A 108 -2.76 -5.92 21.46
N MET A 109 -3.30 -4.82 20.95
CA MET A 109 -2.66 -4.09 19.86
C MET A 109 -1.66 -3.07 20.42
N THR A 110 -0.40 -3.16 19.99
CA THR A 110 0.63 -2.18 20.34
C THR A 110 0.27 -0.80 19.78
N TYR A 111 0.36 0.24 20.60
CA TYR A 111 0.22 1.62 20.15
C TYR A 111 1.58 2.23 19.86
N GLY A 112 1.76 2.77 18.66
CA GLY A 112 3.06 3.23 18.17
C GLY A 112 3.72 4.32 19.03
N ALA A 113 2.91 5.18 19.65
CA ALA A 113 3.46 6.20 20.56
C ALA A 113 4.12 5.60 21.80
N ASP A 114 3.66 4.43 22.29
CA ASP A 114 4.22 3.80 23.49
C ASP A 114 5.61 3.21 23.24
N ILE A 115 5.87 2.79 22.01
CA ILE A 115 7.11 2.11 21.61
C ILE A 115 8.13 3.03 20.93
N ALA A 116 7.75 4.25 20.58
CA ALA A 116 8.64 5.21 19.91
C ALA A 116 9.56 5.89 20.96
N LYS A 117 10.76 5.36 21.14
CA LYS A 117 11.72 5.83 22.15
C LYS A 117 12.72 6.84 21.57
N THR A 118 13.28 6.54 20.39
CA THR A 118 14.29 7.42 19.78
C THR A 118 13.66 8.56 18.97
N PRO A 119 14.38 9.66 18.70
CA PRO A 119 13.91 10.74 17.83
C PRO A 119 13.49 10.25 16.46
N GLU A 120 14.23 9.31 15.86
CA GLU A 120 13.94 8.73 14.55
C GLU A 120 12.64 7.91 14.57
N GLN A 121 12.45 7.08 15.62
CA GLN A 121 11.21 6.32 15.80
C GLN A 121 10.01 7.25 15.93
N LYS A 122 10.12 8.31 16.74
CA LYS A 122 9.06 9.32 16.90
C LYS A 122 8.75 10.03 15.57
N ALA A 123 9.79 10.40 14.83
CA ALA A 123 9.62 11.07 13.53
C ALA A 123 8.95 10.14 12.49
N VAL A 124 9.35 8.88 12.41
CA VAL A 124 8.72 7.88 11.52
C VAL A 124 7.26 7.65 11.91
N MET A 125 6.96 7.48 13.20
CA MET A 125 5.57 7.31 13.66
C MET A 125 4.72 8.54 13.35
N LYS A 126 5.25 9.76 13.55
CA LYS A 126 4.56 11.01 13.21
C LYS A 126 4.30 11.11 11.71
N LEU A 127 5.28 10.77 10.88
CA LEU A 127 5.14 10.78 9.42
C LEU A 127 4.03 9.82 8.97
N ILE A 128 4.05 8.58 9.44
CA ILE A 128 3.03 7.57 9.09
C ILE A 128 1.64 8.00 9.59
N ALA A 129 1.54 8.54 10.80
CA ALA A 129 0.29 9.04 11.36
C ALA A 129 -0.29 10.19 10.52
N SER A 130 0.55 11.11 10.05
CA SER A 130 0.11 12.24 9.23
C SER A 130 -0.42 11.79 7.86
N GLN A 131 0.16 10.75 7.27
CA GLN A 131 -0.36 10.15 6.04
C GLN A 131 -1.79 9.61 6.22
N GLY A 132 -2.10 9.01 7.37
CA GLY A 132 -3.45 8.58 7.71
C GLY A 132 -4.45 9.75 7.82
N GLN A 133 -3.98 10.91 8.26
CA GLN A 133 -4.83 12.13 8.37
C GLN A 133 -5.17 12.75 7.02
N ILE A 134 -4.29 12.65 6.02
CA ILE A 134 -4.43 13.28 4.69
C ILE A 134 -4.70 12.27 3.57
N MET A 135 -5.00 11.02 3.89
CA MET A 135 -5.08 9.93 2.92
C MET A 135 -6.17 10.13 1.84
N ARG A 136 -7.23 10.85 2.14
CA ARG A 136 -8.35 11.11 1.23
C ARG A 136 -8.60 12.61 1.13
N VAL A 137 -7.63 13.31 0.55
CA VAL A 137 -7.71 14.77 0.35
C VAL A 137 -8.33 15.09 -0.99
N THR A 138 -9.31 16.00 -0.98
CA THR A 138 -9.77 16.68 -2.18
C THR A 138 -9.08 18.04 -2.25
N ALA A 139 -8.40 18.32 -3.36
CA ALA A 139 -7.70 19.57 -3.60
C ALA A 139 -8.21 20.24 -4.87
N GLY A 140 -8.30 21.56 -4.85
CA GLY A 140 -8.55 22.37 -6.04
C GLY A 140 -7.25 22.63 -6.83
N PRO A 141 -7.37 23.16 -8.07
CA PRO A 141 -6.21 23.56 -8.85
C PRO A 141 -5.45 24.71 -8.16
N PRO A 142 -4.15 24.89 -8.47
CA PRO A 142 -3.42 26.09 -8.05
C PRO A 142 -4.17 27.36 -8.47
N ALA A 143 -4.10 28.39 -7.61
CA ALA A 143 -4.77 29.68 -7.86
C ALA A 143 -6.30 29.64 -8.04
N ILE A 144 -6.97 28.62 -7.45
CA ILE A 144 -8.43 28.65 -7.35
C ILE A 144 -8.90 29.95 -6.69
N ARG A 145 -9.92 30.62 -7.25
CA ARG A 145 -10.47 31.85 -6.68
C ARG A 145 -10.93 31.63 -5.23
N ALA A 146 -10.65 32.62 -4.39
CA ALA A 146 -10.92 32.53 -2.94
C ALA A 146 -12.42 32.30 -2.63
N ASP A 147 -13.32 32.95 -3.37
CA ASP A 147 -14.77 32.77 -3.23
C ASP A 147 -15.23 31.35 -3.54
N ARG A 148 -14.68 30.75 -4.62
CA ARG A 148 -14.97 29.33 -4.99
C ARG A 148 -14.41 28.35 -3.96
N LEU A 149 -13.20 28.61 -3.48
CA LEU A 149 -12.61 27.77 -2.44
C LEU A 149 -13.41 27.81 -1.15
N ALA A 150 -13.88 29.01 -0.75
CA ALA A 150 -14.73 29.17 0.43
C ALA A 150 -16.06 28.43 0.28
N ALA A 151 -16.73 28.54 -0.87
CA ALA A 151 -17.98 27.84 -1.16
C ALA A 151 -17.82 26.32 -1.14
N LEU A 152 -16.74 25.81 -1.72
CA LEU A 152 -16.44 24.38 -1.69
C LEU A 152 -16.17 23.87 -0.28
N ARG A 153 -15.40 24.60 0.52
CA ARG A 153 -15.11 24.25 1.92
C ARG A 153 -16.38 24.23 2.77
N ASP A 154 -17.27 25.21 2.60
CA ASP A 154 -18.57 25.26 3.26
C ASP A 154 -19.44 24.06 2.86
N ALA A 155 -19.57 23.78 1.55
CA ALA A 155 -20.33 22.64 1.04
C ALA A 155 -19.81 21.30 1.57
N TYR A 156 -18.49 21.10 1.61
CA TYR A 156 -17.88 19.91 2.22
C TYR A 156 -18.20 19.81 3.71
N GLY A 157 -18.10 20.92 4.46
CA GLY A 157 -18.46 20.96 5.88
C GLY A 157 -19.90 20.50 6.11
N LYS A 158 -20.85 21.08 5.36
CA LYS A 158 -22.27 20.74 5.41
C LYS A 158 -22.53 19.29 5.04
N ALA A 159 -21.92 18.80 3.96
CA ALA A 159 -22.08 17.41 3.53
C ALA A 159 -21.64 16.40 4.60
N TYR A 160 -20.56 16.66 5.31
CA TYR A 160 -20.07 15.76 6.35
C TYR A 160 -20.86 15.81 7.67
N THR A 161 -21.76 16.77 7.84
CA THR A 161 -22.71 16.85 8.97
C THR A 161 -24.12 16.44 8.58
N ASP A 162 -24.34 16.08 7.31
CA ASP A 162 -25.65 15.64 6.82
C ASP A 162 -26.06 14.31 7.48
N ALA A 163 -27.25 14.28 8.04
CA ALA A 163 -27.77 13.12 8.77
C ALA A 163 -27.93 11.88 7.88
N GLY A 164 -28.32 12.07 6.60
CA GLY A 164 -28.47 10.98 5.64
C GLY A 164 -27.13 10.36 5.29
N LEU A 165 -26.09 11.20 5.03
CA LEU A 165 -24.75 10.71 4.80
C LEU A 165 -24.19 9.94 6.00
N LEU A 166 -24.36 10.45 7.21
CA LEU A 166 -23.87 9.81 8.43
C LEU A 166 -24.57 8.47 8.67
N ALA A 167 -25.90 8.40 8.45
CA ALA A 167 -26.65 7.16 8.56
C ALA A 167 -26.21 6.11 7.53
N ALA A 168 -26.01 6.51 6.27
CA ALA A 168 -25.51 5.64 5.22
C ALA A 168 -24.09 5.13 5.51
N ALA A 169 -23.20 6.02 5.97
CA ALA A 169 -21.84 5.65 6.36
C ALA A 169 -21.84 4.63 7.51
N LYS A 170 -22.66 4.85 8.53
CA LYS A 170 -22.82 3.92 9.67
C LYS A 170 -23.29 2.54 9.21
N LYS A 171 -24.29 2.48 8.31
CA LYS A 171 -24.79 1.23 7.73
C LYS A 171 -23.73 0.46 6.96
N LEU A 172 -22.81 1.17 6.29
CA LEU A 172 -21.70 0.60 5.54
C LEU A 172 -20.43 0.41 6.38
N HIS A 173 -20.49 0.66 7.69
CA HIS A 173 -19.34 0.62 8.61
C HIS A 173 -18.19 1.56 8.22
N TYR A 174 -18.48 2.67 7.53
CA TYR A 174 -17.51 3.71 7.24
C TYR A 174 -17.42 4.73 8.39
N VAL A 175 -16.20 5.04 8.79
CA VAL A 175 -15.94 6.09 9.78
C VAL A 175 -15.81 7.44 9.06
N ILE A 176 -16.70 8.37 9.36
CA ILE A 176 -16.62 9.76 8.88
C ILE A 176 -15.93 10.59 9.95
N GLY A 177 -14.76 11.12 9.63
CA GLY A 177 -13.98 12.02 10.51
C GLY A 177 -13.40 13.16 9.67
N PRO A 178 -14.22 14.18 9.33
CA PRO A 178 -13.82 15.22 8.42
C PRO A 178 -12.79 16.18 9.04
N ALA A 179 -11.87 16.66 8.18
CA ALA A 179 -11.10 17.86 8.42
C ALA A 179 -11.21 18.72 7.18
N VAL A 180 -11.47 20.02 7.33
CA VAL A 180 -11.67 20.93 6.21
C VAL A 180 -10.82 22.20 6.34
N GLY A 181 -10.56 22.83 5.20
CA GLY A 181 -9.96 24.17 5.16
C GLY A 181 -8.54 24.22 5.72
N GLU A 182 -8.31 25.19 6.61
CA GLU A 182 -6.97 25.50 7.13
C GLU A 182 -6.40 24.38 8.02
N ALA A 183 -7.24 23.62 8.70
CA ALA A 183 -6.79 22.47 9.48
C ALA A 183 -6.06 21.44 8.61
N VAL A 184 -6.59 21.13 7.41
CA VAL A 184 -5.94 20.22 6.46
C VAL A 184 -4.66 20.85 5.90
N ALA A 185 -4.70 22.13 5.51
CA ALA A 185 -3.53 22.84 5.00
C ALA A 185 -2.40 22.88 6.02
N LYS A 186 -2.71 23.11 7.31
CA LYS A 186 -1.73 23.04 8.41
C LYS A 186 -1.10 21.64 8.52
N THR A 187 -1.93 20.60 8.53
CA THR A 187 -1.45 19.22 8.59
C THR A 187 -0.49 18.91 7.43
N ILE A 188 -0.83 19.33 6.20
CA ILE A 188 0.04 19.12 5.03
C ILE A 188 1.37 19.88 5.22
N ARG A 189 1.34 21.17 5.59
CA ARG A 189 2.58 21.94 5.83
C ARG A 189 3.47 21.30 6.90
N GLU A 190 2.89 20.83 7.99
CA GLU A 190 3.64 20.14 9.05
C GLU A 190 4.19 18.79 8.58
N THR A 191 3.45 18.04 7.77
CA THR A 191 3.90 16.77 7.19
C THR A 191 5.07 16.97 6.24
N LEU A 192 5.13 18.08 5.53
CA LEU A 192 6.24 18.38 4.62
C LEU A 192 7.52 18.83 5.34
N LYS A 193 7.42 19.27 6.61
CA LYS A 193 8.57 19.65 7.44
C LYS A 193 9.17 18.43 8.13
N GLN A 194 9.88 17.60 7.35
CA GLN A 194 10.53 16.40 7.90
C GLN A 194 11.99 16.69 8.30
N PRO A 195 12.50 16.04 9.37
CA PRO A 195 13.93 16.06 9.70
C PRO A 195 14.78 15.57 8.52
N PRO A 196 15.99 16.12 8.30
CA PRO A 196 16.89 15.70 7.23
C PRO A 196 17.14 14.19 7.21
N THR A 197 17.23 13.53 8.34
CA THR A 197 17.39 12.08 8.49
C THR A 197 16.23 11.30 7.87
N ILE A 198 15.00 11.76 8.07
CA ILE A 198 13.80 11.15 7.48
C ILE A 198 13.77 11.40 5.97
N VAL A 199 14.12 12.61 5.52
CA VAL A 199 14.21 12.92 4.09
C VAL A 199 15.26 12.05 3.40
N ALA A 200 16.44 11.87 4.00
CA ALA A 200 17.49 10.98 3.49
C ALA A 200 16.99 9.53 3.37
N MET A 201 16.33 9.02 4.41
CA MET A 201 15.75 7.68 4.42
C MET A 201 14.68 7.50 3.33
N LEU A 202 13.80 8.49 3.13
CA LEU A 202 12.80 8.46 2.05
C LEU A 202 13.46 8.48 0.68
N ASN A 203 14.48 9.31 0.47
CA ASN A 203 15.23 9.38 -0.78
C ASN A 203 15.93 8.04 -1.09
N GLU A 204 16.55 7.40 -0.10
CA GLU A 204 17.14 6.08 -0.25
C GLU A 204 16.08 5.04 -0.68
N LEU A 205 14.92 5.05 -0.04
CA LEU A 205 13.82 4.15 -0.38
C LEU A 205 13.26 4.38 -1.79
N GLN A 206 13.19 5.63 -2.25
CA GLN A 206 12.73 5.97 -3.60
C GLN A 206 13.78 5.65 -4.66
N ASN A 207 15.06 5.85 -4.34
CA ASN A 207 16.18 5.59 -5.24
C ASN A 207 16.63 4.13 -5.26
N SER A 208 16.19 3.32 -4.29
CA SER A 208 16.41 1.88 -4.30
C SER A 208 15.66 1.26 -5.49
N LYS A 209 16.31 1.20 -6.64
CA LYS A 209 15.78 0.49 -7.82
C LYS A 209 15.53 -0.96 -7.42
N PRO A 210 14.29 -1.44 -7.46
CA PRO A 210 14.03 -2.84 -7.18
C PRO A 210 14.77 -3.69 -8.19
N LYS A 211 15.43 -4.74 -7.73
CA LYS A 211 16.04 -5.71 -8.65
C LYS A 211 14.97 -6.22 -9.59
N THR A 212 15.17 -6.01 -10.88
CA THR A 212 14.32 -6.56 -11.93
C THR A 212 15.09 -7.64 -12.66
N PHE A 213 14.38 -8.63 -13.16
CA PHE A 213 14.91 -9.71 -13.97
C PHE A 213 14.24 -9.62 -15.33
N THR A 214 15.03 -9.69 -16.38
CA THR A 214 14.51 -9.84 -17.74
C THR A 214 14.68 -11.30 -18.14
N ILE A 215 13.60 -11.91 -18.59
CA ILE A 215 13.60 -13.30 -19.06
C ILE A 215 12.92 -13.39 -20.42
N ASP A 216 13.45 -14.24 -21.27
CA ASP A 216 12.83 -14.61 -22.53
C ASP A 216 11.72 -15.63 -22.29
N VAL A 217 10.56 -15.36 -22.83
CA VAL A 217 9.35 -16.13 -22.54
C VAL A 217 8.54 -16.33 -23.84
N LYS A 218 7.69 -17.36 -23.81
CA LYS A 218 6.61 -17.53 -24.80
C LYS A 218 5.27 -17.33 -24.11
N LEU A 219 4.45 -16.40 -24.61
CA LEU A 219 3.12 -16.17 -24.06
C LEU A 219 2.22 -17.36 -24.37
N VAL A 220 1.61 -17.96 -23.35
CA VAL A 220 0.76 -19.14 -23.47
C VAL A 220 -0.71 -18.83 -23.20
N GLU A 221 -0.99 -17.75 -22.46
CA GLU A 221 -2.36 -17.32 -22.17
C GLU A 221 -2.38 -15.83 -21.85
N ILE A 222 -3.47 -15.16 -22.25
CA ILE A 222 -3.71 -13.75 -21.95
C ILE A 222 -5.09 -13.61 -21.34
N ARG A 223 -5.19 -13.00 -20.19
CA ARG A 223 -6.44 -12.82 -19.44
C ARG A 223 -6.77 -11.35 -19.23
N ARG A 224 -8.05 -11.09 -18.97
CA ARG A 224 -8.57 -9.76 -18.58
C ARG A 224 -8.18 -8.64 -19.56
N GLY A 225 -8.25 -8.89 -20.87
CA GLY A 225 -7.91 -7.90 -21.89
C GLY A 225 -6.42 -7.46 -21.83
N GLY A 226 -5.52 -8.40 -21.61
CA GLY A 226 -4.07 -8.14 -21.53
C GLY A 226 -3.59 -7.64 -20.17
N ARG A 227 -4.44 -7.60 -19.14
CA ARG A 227 -4.02 -7.20 -17.78
C ARG A 227 -3.21 -8.27 -17.04
N GLU A 228 -3.27 -9.53 -17.54
CA GLU A 228 -2.50 -10.65 -17.00
C GLU A 228 -2.01 -11.49 -18.18
N ILE A 229 -0.71 -11.80 -18.19
CA ILE A 229 -0.09 -12.71 -19.16
C ILE A 229 0.44 -13.93 -18.41
N HIS A 230 0.23 -15.09 -19.00
CA HIS A 230 0.84 -16.35 -18.57
C HIS A 230 1.86 -16.74 -19.62
N PHE A 231 3.01 -17.23 -19.19
CA PHE A 231 4.11 -17.55 -20.10
C PHE A 231 4.95 -18.72 -19.58
N THR A 232 5.69 -19.31 -20.51
CA THR A 232 6.71 -20.33 -20.22
C THR A 232 8.10 -19.72 -20.37
N TYR A 233 9.06 -20.20 -19.57
CA TYR A 233 10.45 -19.80 -19.60
C TYR A 233 11.36 -20.96 -19.12
N GLY A 234 12.64 -20.92 -19.45
CA GLY A 234 13.70 -21.78 -18.88
C GLY A 234 13.29 -23.25 -18.68
N GLY A 235 13.19 -24.04 -19.76
CA GLY A 235 12.87 -25.48 -19.66
C GLY A 235 11.39 -25.78 -19.40
N GLY A 236 10.46 -24.90 -19.82
CA GLY A 236 9.02 -25.17 -19.75
C GLY A 236 8.34 -24.77 -18.44
N LYS A 237 9.04 -24.08 -17.54
CA LYS A 237 8.45 -23.52 -16.30
C LYS A 237 7.34 -22.53 -16.64
N LYS A 238 6.18 -22.68 -16.01
CA LYS A 238 5.02 -21.78 -16.22
C LYS A 238 4.93 -20.76 -15.07
N THR A 239 4.68 -19.50 -15.42
CA THR A 239 4.36 -18.45 -14.48
C THR A 239 3.48 -17.40 -15.11
N LYS A 240 3.14 -16.36 -14.34
CA LYS A 240 2.32 -15.25 -14.82
C LYS A 240 2.84 -13.90 -14.33
N SER A 241 2.45 -12.83 -15.02
CA SER A 241 2.71 -11.47 -14.61
C SER A 241 1.51 -10.57 -14.88
N LYS A 242 1.33 -9.56 -14.03
CA LYS A 242 0.33 -8.51 -14.23
C LYS A 242 0.88 -7.44 -15.17
N ILE A 243 0.02 -6.87 -16.01
CA ILE A 243 0.34 -5.79 -16.94
C ILE A 243 -0.50 -4.57 -16.57
N SER A 244 0.13 -3.54 -16.03
CA SER A 244 -0.51 -2.25 -15.80
C SER A 244 -0.70 -1.47 -17.10
N GLY A 245 -1.80 -0.72 -17.22
CA GLY A 245 -2.01 0.15 -18.37
C GLY A 245 -1.15 1.41 -18.36
N SER A 246 -0.66 1.82 -17.20
CA SER A 246 0.09 3.07 -17.01
C SER A 246 1.53 2.88 -16.54
N ARG A 247 1.87 1.72 -15.96
CA ARG A 247 3.19 1.45 -15.39
C ARG A 247 4.02 0.41 -16.13
N THR A 248 3.37 -0.43 -16.95
CA THR A 248 4.07 -1.43 -17.78
C THR A 248 4.23 -0.88 -19.19
N ILE A 249 5.47 -0.81 -19.65
CA ILE A 249 5.75 -0.50 -21.06
C ILE A 249 5.55 -1.79 -21.86
N VAL A 250 4.71 -1.72 -22.90
CA VAL A 250 4.52 -2.83 -23.83
C VAL A 250 5.06 -2.41 -25.18
N LYS A 251 5.91 -3.27 -25.78
CA LYS A 251 6.45 -3.08 -27.12
C LYS A 251 6.18 -4.32 -27.97
N ILE A 252 5.95 -4.13 -29.26
CA ILE A 252 5.88 -5.19 -30.27
C ILE A 252 6.72 -4.72 -31.46
N ALA A 253 7.68 -5.53 -31.89
CA ALA A 253 8.65 -5.19 -32.94
C ALA A 253 9.33 -3.82 -32.69
N GLY A 254 9.74 -3.58 -31.43
CA GLY A 254 10.41 -2.35 -31.00
C GLY A 254 9.50 -1.11 -30.81
N LYS A 255 8.25 -1.16 -31.25
CA LYS A 255 7.30 -0.03 -31.16
C LYS A 255 6.41 -0.13 -29.93
N SER A 256 6.31 0.97 -29.17
CA SER A 256 5.41 1.04 -28.01
C SER A 256 3.94 0.87 -28.41
N THR A 257 3.21 0.08 -27.65
CA THR A 257 1.81 -0.24 -27.93
C THR A 257 1.03 -0.47 -26.63
N VAL A 258 -0.26 -0.78 -26.76
CA VAL A 258 -1.13 -1.11 -25.63
C VAL A 258 -1.14 -2.61 -25.38
N ARG A 259 -1.33 -3.01 -24.12
CA ARG A 259 -1.36 -4.42 -23.67
C ARG A 259 -2.40 -5.29 -24.42
N GLY A 260 -3.49 -4.69 -24.93
CA GLY A 260 -4.51 -5.42 -25.70
C GLY A 260 -4.04 -5.93 -27.06
N LYS A 261 -2.86 -5.50 -27.52
CA LYS A 261 -2.25 -6.01 -28.76
C LYS A 261 -1.38 -7.26 -28.55
N LEU A 262 -1.11 -7.65 -27.32
CA LEU A 262 -0.40 -8.89 -27.01
C LEU A 262 -1.22 -10.10 -27.49
N LYS A 263 -0.53 -11.09 -28.06
CA LYS A 263 -1.17 -12.33 -28.57
C LYS A 263 -0.47 -13.55 -27.98
N VAL A 264 -1.22 -14.62 -27.77
CA VAL A 264 -0.69 -15.92 -27.42
C VAL A 264 0.26 -16.39 -28.52
N GLY A 265 1.36 -17.04 -28.13
CA GLY A 265 2.41 -17.50 -29.04
C GLY A 265 3.55 -16.51 -29.25
N MET A 266 3.41 -15.23 -28.90
CA MET A 266 4.49 -14.25 -29.02
C MET A 266 5.70 -14.63 -28.16
N ALA A 267 6.90 -14.47 -28.72
CA ALA A 267 8.16 -14.52 -28.01
C ALA A 267 8.48 -13.12 -27.49
N CYS A 268 8.66 -12.98 -26.18
CA CYS A 268 8.83 -11.68 -25.53
C CYS A 268 9.95 -11.72 -24.51
N ALA A 269 10.66 -10.61 -24.37
CA ALA A 269 11.48 -10.33 -23.18
C ALA A 269 10.61 -9.65 -22.12
N VAL A 270 10.43 -10.30 -20.98
CA VAL A 270 9.60 -9.78 -19.88
C VAL A 270 10.50 -9.35 -18.72
N THR A 271 10.46 -8.07 -18.39
CA THR A 271 11.15 -7.50 -17.23
C THR A 271 10.19 -7.35 -16.07
N TYR A 272 10.47 -8.01 -14.96
CA TYR A 272 9.62 -8.06 -13.78
C TYR A 272 10.45 -8.27 -12.50
N ARG A 273 9.83 -8.16 -11.32
CA ARG A 273 10.52 -8.29 -10.02
C ARG A 273 10.53 -9.72 -9.46
N GLY A 274 9.92 -10.63 -10.16
CA GLY A 274 9.80 -12.03 -9.78
C GLY A 274 8.45 -12.64 -10.18
N PRO A 275 8.28 -13.96 -10.04
CA PRO A 275 7.06 -14.66 -10.39
C PRO A 275 5.80 -14.03 -9.78
N LYS A 276 4.72 -13.96 -10.57
CA LYS A 276 3.41 -13.40 -10.19
C LYS A 276 3.40 -11.88 -9.89
N THR A 277 4.52 -11.16 -10.05
CA THR A 277 4.57 -9.70 -9.86
C THR A 277 4.16 -8.96 -11.14
N GLU A 278 4.02 -7.63 -11.05
CA GLU A 278 3.76 -6.77 -12.20
C GLU A 278 5.04 -6.62 -13.04
N SER A 279 4.91 -6.74 -14.36
CA SER A 279 6.01 -6.44 -15.30
C SER A 279 6.19 -4.93 -15.44
N THR A 280 7.44 -4.51 -15.58
CA THR A 280 7.81 -3.12 -15.93
C THR A 280 7.94 -2.94 -17.43
N LEU A 281 8.35 -3.99 -18.15
CA LEU A 281 8.47 -4.03 -19.61
C LEU A 281 8.03 -5.40 -20.13
N VAL A 282 7.29 -5.41 -21.23
CA VAL A 282 7.00 -6.58 -22.07
C VAL A 282 7.38 -6.19 -23.49
N ASP A 283 8.44 -6.76 -24.02
CA ASP A 283 8.96 -6.46 -25.36
C ASP A 283 8.88 -7.73 -26.20
N CYS A 284 7.96 -7.74 -27.17
CA CYS A 284 7.68 -8.89 -28.01
C CYS A 284 8.21 -8.69 -29.43
N LYS A 285 8.68 -9.79 -30.02
CA LYS A 285 9.14 -9.82 -31.42
C LYS A 285 7.97 -10.12 -32.32
#